data_5f54ffe1fd0ff1474958472656fa594b
#
_entry.id   5f54ffe1fd0ff1474958472656fa594b
#
_cell.length_a   1.000
_cell.length_b   1.000
_cell.length_c   1.000
_cell.angle_alpha   90.00
_cell.angle_beta   90.00
_cell.angle_gamma   90.00
#
_symmetry.space_group_name_H-M   'P 1'
#
loop_
_entity.id
_entity.type
_entity.pdbx_description
1 polymer ?
#
loop_
_entity_poly.entity_id
_entity_poly.type
_entity_poly.pdbx_seq_one_letter_code
_entity_poly.pdbx_strand_id
1 'polypeptide(L)'
;MSMRTNKIIHINNENIFGATTLKDIALPEKNNTALHVCINSEAVMSNRKRLAEELNMPLDNWALPWQKHTSNMAHVTAGDKGKGAYDKDTSIMNIDAVYTTEPNILIGVFTADCLGILVVDETTPCICAIHSGWKGTTLEITKKCLNELIEKELIHPESCHVYFSPSIQYDSLEVGMEVVEQMKQISIDTTPFIRYMPNEKAYIDNQGINIAMCKDLGIPDKNIHPSKYDTKKELDTCFSYRNDKQTGEHFTFGYIK
;
A
#
# COMPACT_ATOMS: atom_id res chain seq x y z
N MET A 1 -12.57 25.69 11.37
CA MET A 1 -11.90 24.42 11.71
C MET A 1 -11.49 23.78 10.40
N SER A 2 -10.19 23.57 10.17
CA SER A 2 -9.73 22.79 9.00
C SER A 2 -10.25 21.36 9.13
N MET A 3 -10.95 20.85 8.11
CA MET A 3 -11.40 19.45 8.09
C MET A 3 -10.15 18.55 8.03
N ARG A 4 -10.00 17.64 9.00
CA ARG A 4 -8.89 16.69 9.03
C ARG A 4 -9.08 15.63 7.96
N THR A 5 -7.97 15.13 7.41
CA THR A 5 -7.97 13.99 6.49
C THR A 5 -8.41 12.72 7.21
N ASN A 6 -9.45 12.05 6.70
CA ASN A 6 -9.88 10.76 7.23
C ASN A 6 -8.82 9.69 6.91
N LYS A 7 -8.28 9.01 7.93
CA LYS A 7 -7.22 8.02 7.80
C LYS A 7 -7.13 7.06 8.98
N ILE A 8 -6.60 5.88 8.72
CA ILE A 8 -6.14 4.92 9.73
C ILE A 8 -4.68 5.25 10.05
N ILE A 9 -4.36 5.52 11.30
CA ILE A 9 -2.98 5.65 11.76
C ILE A 9 -2.49 4.26 12.16
N HIS A 10 -1.46 3.76 11.50
CA HIS A 10 -0.82 2.48 11.78
C HIS A 10 0.23 2.61 12.86
N ILE A 11 1.07 3.63 12.75
CA ILE A 11 2.13 3.93 13.70
C ILE A 11 2.31 5.45 13.81
N ASN A 12 2.53 5.93 15.03
CA ASN A 12 2.85 7.32 15.31
C ASN A 12 3.63 7.39 16.64
N ASN A 13 4.92 7.32 16.56
CA ASN A 13 5.83 7.44 17.70
C ASN A 13 6.84 8.59 17.50
N GLU A 14 7.90 8.63 18.28
CA GLU A 14 8.92 9.70 18.20
C GLU A 14 9.65 9.72 16.86
N ASN A 15 9.89 8.55 16.26
CA ASN A 15 10.76 8.40 15.09
C ASN A 15 9.99 8.23 13.78
N ILE A 16 8.80 7.62 13.80
CA ILE A 16 8.10 7.18 12.59
C ILE A 16 6.63 7.56 12.64
N PHE A 17 6.11 7.94 11.48
CA PHE A 17 4.69 8.06 11.21
C PHE A 17 4.29 7.18 10.02
N GLY A 18 3.17 6.47 10.13
CA GLY A 18 2.59 5.69 9.04
C GLY A 18 1.08 5.61 9.11
N ALA A 19 0.42 5.75 7.96
CA ALA A 19 -1.04 5.78 7.87
C ALA A 19 -1.56 5.34 6.50
N THR A 20 -2.87 5.08 6.43
CA THR A 20 -3.61 4.92 5.17
C THR A 20 -4.80 5.87 5.15
N THR A 21 -4.92 6.71 4.09
CA THR A 21 -6.10 7.58 3.93
C THR A 21 -7.36 6.77 3.62
N LEU A 22 -8.49 7.24 4.11
CA LEU A 22 -9.79 6.66 3.82
C LEU A 22 -10.61 7.60 2.91
N LYS A 23 -11.58 7.02 2.23
CA LYS A 23 -12.59 7.77 1.51
C LYS A 23 -13.40 8.62 2.48
N ASP A 24 -13.71 9.84 2.08
CA ASP A 24 -14.55 10.77 2.83
C ASP A 24 -15.41 11.58 1.85
N ILE A 25 -16.69 11.29 1.81
CA ILE A 25 -17.64 11.91 0.87
C ILE A 25 -17.83 13.41 1.10
N ALA A 26 -17.46 13.93 2.27
CA ALA A 26 -17.53 15.36 2.57
C ALA A 26 -16.37 16.17 1.98
N LEU A 27 -15.33 15.50 1.47
CA LEU A 27 -14.14 16.13 0.91
C LEU A 27 -14.14 16.12 -0.62
N PRO A 28 -13.47 17.09 -1.27
CA PRO A 28 -13.28 17.08 -2.72
C PRO A 28 -12.69 15.75 -3.22
N GLU A 29 -13.13 15.26 -4.38
CA GLU A 29 -12.73 13.95 -4.91
C GLU A 29 -12.84 12.83 -3.85
N LYS A 30 -13.74 12.99 -2.88
CA LYS A 30 -13.96 12.05 -1.77
C LYS A 30 -12.71 11.73 -0.96
N ASN A 31 -11.79 12.69 -0.82
CA ASN A 31 -10.47 12.53 -0.17
C ASN A 31 -9.43 11.78 -1.02
N ASN A 32 -9.66 11.58 -2.31
CA ASN A 32 -8.66 11.01 -3.21
C ASN A 32 -7.40 11.90 -3.29
N THR A 33 -6.23 11.29 -3.21
CA THR A 33 -4.92 11.96 -3.37
C THR A 33 -4.12 11.43 -4.57
N ALA A 34 -4.70 10.53 -5.37
CA ALA A 34 -4.07 9.93 -6.55
C ALA A 34 -4.33 10.77 -7.81
N LEU A 35 -3.30 11.39 -8.38
CA LEU A 35 -3.41 12.23 -9.59
C LEU A 35 -3.68 11.45 -10.88
N HIS A 36 -3.43 10.16 -10.90
CA HIS A 36 -3.62 9.31 -12.08
C HIS A 36 -5.04 8.74 -12.21
N VAL A 37 -5.86 8.86 -11.16
CA VAL A 37 -7.26 8.44 -11.12
C VAL A 37 -8.10 9.53 -10.46
N CYS A 38 -8.41 10.59 -11.19
CA CYS A 38 -9.22 11.70 -10.71
C CYS A 38 -10.04 12.33 -11.85
N ILE A 39 -11.15 12.97 -11.47
CA ILE A 39 -11.95 13.80 -12.36
C ILE A 39 -11.42 15.25 -12.33
N ASN A 40 -11.02 15.71 -11.15
CA ASN A 40 -10.52 17.06 -10.91
C ASN A 40 -9.16 17.04 -10.21
N SER A 41 -8.09 17.27 -10.96
CA SER A 41 -6.72 17.29 -10.44
C SER A 41 -6.45 18.40 -9.42
N GLU A 42 -7.11 19.56 -9.54
CA GLU A 42 -6.96 20.65 -8.55
C GLU A 42 -7.55 20.26 -7.21
N ALA A 43 -8.68 19.54 -7.21
CA ALA A 43 -9.29 19.00 -5.99
C ALA A 43 -8.39 17.94 -5.33
N VAL A 44 -7.77 17.05 -6.12
CA VAL A 44 -6.76 16.10 -5.62
C VAL A 44 -5.56 16.83 -5.02
N MET A 45 -5.06 17.87 -5.70
CA MET A 45 -3.96 18.69 -5.17
C MET A 45 -4.35 19.42 -3.89
N SER A 46 -5.60 19.87 -3.74
CA SER A 46 -6.11 20.43 -2.49
C SER A 46 -6.09 19.40 -1.35
N ASN A 47 -6.46 18.15 -1.65
CA ASN A 47 -6.39 17.05 -0.68
C ASN A 47 -4.94 16.76 -0.25
N ARG A 48 -4.00 16.72 -1.22
CA ARG A 48 -2.56 16.54 -0.93
C ARG A 48 -2.01 17.67 -0.05
N LYS A 49 -2.31 18.92 -0.37
CA LYS A 49 -1.88 20.09 0.41
C LYS A 49 -2.42 20.03 1.85
N ARG A 50 -3.71 19.71 2.00
CA ARG A 50 -4.32 19.53 3.32
C ARG A 50 -3.63 18.44 4.14
N LEU A 51 -3.35 17.29 3.52
CA LEU A 51 -2.63 16.20 4.18
C LEU A 51 -1.20 16.62 4.56
N ALA A 52 -0.49 17.30 3.65
CA ALA A 52 0.85 17.82 3.88
C ALA A 52 0.90 18.80 5.07
N GLU A 53 -0.07 19.73 5.15
CA GLU A 53 -0.22 20.68 6.26
C GLU A 53 -0.51 19.95 7.57
N GLU A 54 -1.44 18.99 7.57
CA GLU A 54 -1.81 18.20 8.75
C GLU A 54 -0.63 17.40 9.32
N LEU A 55 0.24 16.88 8.44
CA LEU A 55 1.41 16.09 8.80
C LEU A 55 2.65 16.97 9.11
N ASN A 56 2.59 18.26 8.84
CA ASN A 56 3.76 19.14 8.79
C ASN A 56 4.87 18.56 7.89
N MET A 57 4.46 17.95 6.74
CA MET A 57 5.33 17.30 5.78
C MET A 57 5.06 17.88 4.38
N PRO A 58 5.82 18.92 3.97
CA PRO A 58 5.61 19.60 2.69
C PRO A 58 5.63 18.64 1.49
N LEU A 59 4.86 18.93 0.46
CA LEU A 59 4.83 18.13 -0.77
C LEU A 59 6.21 18.00 -1.43
N ASP A 60 7.08 18.99 -1.26
CA ASP A 60 8.48 18.93 -1.73
C ASP A 60 9.26 17.77 -1.11
N ASN A 61 8.81 17.23 0.01
CA ASN A 61 9.43 16.09 0.68
C ASN A 61 8.73 14.75 0.34
N TRP A 62 7.75 14.75 -0.54
CA TRP A 62 7.11 13.52 -0.98
C TRP A 62 7.84 12.91 -2.17
N ALA A 63 7.93 11.58 -2.22
CA ALA A 63 8.46 10.85 -3.37
C ALA A 63 7.57 9.64 -3.66
N LEU A 64 6.89 9.67 -4.80
CA LEU A 64 5.80 8.77 -5.12
C LEU A 64 6.08 7.95 -6.38
N PRO A 65 5.76 6.64 -6.39
CA PRO A 65 5.93 5.78 -7.53
C PRO A 65 4.78 5.90 -8.54
N TRP A 66 5.08 5.54 -9.79
CA TRP A 66 4.10 5.19 -10.81
C TRP A 66 3.95 3.69 -10.88
N GLN A 67 2.92 3.17 -10.26
CA GLN A 67 2.66 1.73 -10.10
C GLN A 67 2.18 1.10 -11.42
N LYS A 68 2.67 -0.09 -11.74
CA LYS A 68 2.36 -0.83 -12.97
C LYS A 68 2.11 -2.32 -12.72
N HIS A 69 1.86 -2.72 -11.47
CA HIS A 69 1.68 -4.11 -11.06
C HIS A 69 2.89 -4.98 -11.40
N THR A 70 4.08 -4.46 -11.13
CA THR A 70 5.38 -5.13 -11.24
C THR A 70 5.81 -5.73 -9.90
N SER A 71 7.04 -6.25 -9.82
CA SER A 71 7.71 -6.58 -8.55
C SER A 71 8.94 -5.69 -8.30
N ASN A 72 8.99 -4.53 -8.94
CA ASN A 72 10.14 -3.62 -8.83
C ASN A 72 10.03 -2.78 -7.55
N MET A 73 11.16 -2.65 -6.85
CA MET A 73 11.33 -1.79 -5.69
C MET A 73 12.39 -0.73 -5.96
N ALA A 74 12.19 0.48 -5.46
CA ALA A 74 13.16 1.56 -5.55
C ALA A 74 13.58 2.07 -4.16
N HIS A 75 14.87 2.33 -3.98
CA HIS A 75 15.40 3.10 -2.86
C HIS A 75 15.16 4.58 -3.12
N VAL A 76 14.45 5.24 -2.22
CA VAL A 76 14.14 6.67 -2.28
C VAL A 76 15.10 7.43 -1.38
N THR A 77 15.73 8.44 -1.93
CA THR A 77 16.70 9.32 -1.26
C THR A 77 16.27 10.78 -1.33
N ALA A 78 17.03 11.68 -0.69
CA ALA A 78 16.79 13.11 -0.78
C ALA A 78 16.77 13.64 -2.22
N GLY A 79 17.50 12.99 -3.14
CA GLY A 79 17.50 13.34 -4.57
C GLY A 79 16.17 13.05 -5.30
N ASP A 80 15.26 12.28 -4.68
CA ASP A 80 13.96 11.92 -5.24
C ASP A 80 12.81 12.80 -4.72
N LYS A 81 13.08 13.69 -3.78
CA LYS A 81 12.10 14.61 -3.20
C LYS A 81 11.38 15.42 -4.27
N GLY A 82 10.06 15.54 -4.13
CA GLY A 82 9.16 16.20 -5.08
C GLY A 82 8.67 15.31 -6.22
N LYS A 83 9.28 14.15 -6.48
CA LYS A 83 8.85 13.24 -7.56
C LYS A 83 7.44 12.72 -7.33
N GLY A 84 6.56 12.89 -8.33
CA GLY A 84 5.15 12.48 -8.26
C GLY A 84 4.28 13.30 -7.30
N ALA A 85 4.84 14.28 -6.58
CA ALA A 85 4.13 15.06 -5.58
C ALA A 85 3.16 16.08 -6.19
N TYR A 86 3.57 16.76 -7.23
CA TYR A 86 2.80 17.80 -7.93
C TYR A 86 2.29 17.36 -9.31
N ASP A 87 3.05 16.49 -9.97
CA ASP A 87 2.76 15.98 -11.29
C ASP A 87 3.08 14.48 -11.35
N LYS A 88 2.10 13.70 -11.81
CA LYS A 88 2.24 12.25 -11.97
C LYS A 88 3.36 11.85 -12.94
N ASP A 89 3.65 12.69 -13.94
CA ASP A 89 4.66 12.40 -14.96
C ASP A 89 6.11 12.55 -14.42
N THR A 90 6.27 13.13 -13.23
CA THR A 90 7.55 13.17 -12.50
C THR A 90 7.75 12.01 -11.54
N SER A 91 6.78 11.09 -11.42
CA SER A 91 6.83 9.94 -10.52
C SER A 91 8.00 8.99 -10.81
N ILE A 92 8.38 8.18 -9.82
CA ILE A 92 9.37 7.11 -9.99
C ILE A 92 8.72 5.99 -10.81
N MET A 93 9.12 5.82 -12.07
CA MET A 93 8.41 5.04 -13.07
C MET A 93 8.56 3.52 -12.90
N ASN A 94 7.46 2.77 -13.14
CA ASN A 94 7.43 1.29 -13.15
C ASN A 94 7.85 0.66 -11.82
N ILE A 95 7.47 1.29 -10.71
CA ILE A 95 7.81 0.89 -9.36
C ILE A 95 6.52 0.62 -8.58
N ASP A 96 6.44 -0.53 -7.93
CA ASP A 96 5.30 -0.93 -7.11
C ASP A 96 5.68 -1.06 -5.62
N ALA A 97 6.96 -0.88 -5.28
CA ALA A 97 7.42 -0.75 -3.90
C ALA A 97 8.50 0.35 -3.81
N VAL A 98 8.44 1.13 -2.74
CA VAL A 98 9.43 2.18 -2.44
C VAL A 98 9.87 2.06 -0.99
N TYR A 99 11.18 2.24 -0.72
CA TYR A 99 11.69 2.29 0.64
C TYR A 99 12.66 3.45 0.84
N THR A 100 12.77 3.91 2.08
CA THR A 100 13.77 4.91 2.48
C THR A 100 14.28 4.62 3.90
N THR A 101 15.52 5.02 4.13
CA THR A 101 16.16 5.08 5.46
C THR A 101 16.46 6.52 5.85
N GLU A 102 16.08 7.49 5.00
CA GLU A 102 16.35 8.91 5.24
C GLU A 102 15.15 9.60 5.90
N PRO A 103 15.40 10.48 6.88
CA PRO A 103 14.33 11.24 7.52
C PRO A 103 13.77 12.33 6.59
N ASN A 104 12.56 12.78 6.93
CA ASN A 104 11.87 13.85 6.22
C ASN A 104 11.64 13.56 4.72
N ILE A 105 11.38 12.29 4.38
CA ILE A 105 10.90 11.87 3.07
C ILE A 105 9.63 11.06 3.27
N LEU A 106 8.52 11.52 2.71
CA LEU A 106 7.27 10.78 2.71
C LEU A 106 7.21 9.91 1.45
N ILE A 107 7.09 8.61 1.65
CA ILE A 107 6.88 7.61 0.60
C ILE A 107 5.54 6.92 0.77
N GLY A 108 4.99 6.36 -0.28
CA GLY A 108 3.73 5.62 -0.19
C GLY A 108 3.26 5.07 -1.52
N VAL A 109 2.17 4.30 -1.46
CA VAL A 109 1.52 3.67 -2.61
C VAL A 109 0.03 3.91 -2.60
N PHE A 110 -0.59 3.88 -3.78
CA PHE A 110 -2.03 4.09 -3.98
C PHE A 110 -2.73 2.78 -4.28
N THR A 111 -3.94 2.59 -3.73
CA THR A 111 -4.70 1.36 -3.89
C THR A 111 -6.21 1.60 -3.89
N ALA A 112 -6.92 0.84 -4.73
CA ALA A 112 -8.37 0.63 -4.65
C ALA A 112 -8.61 -0.85 -4.93
N ASP A 113 -8.87 -1.63 -3.87
CA ASP A 113 -8.95 -3.09 -3.80
C ASP A 113 -7.62 -3.82 -3.61
N CYS A 114 -6.54 -3.40 -4.26
CA CYS A 114 -5.21 -3.96 -4.03
C CYS A 114 -4.71 -3.67 -2.60
N LEU A 115 -3.76 -4.46 -2.11
CA LEU A 115 -3.10 -4.21 -0.84
C LEU A 115 -2.11 -3.06 -0.95
N GLY A 116 -2.19 -2.11 -0.04
CA GLY A 116 -1.09 -1.25 0.35
C GLY A 116 -0.46 -1.83 1.63
N ILE A 117 0.81 -2.14 1.59
CA ILE A 117 1.52 -2.74 2.72
C ILE A 117 2.58 -1.75 3.19
N LEU A 118 2.53 -1.38 4.45
CA LEU A 118 3.53 -0.52 5.07
C LEU A 118 4.40 -1.38 5.99
N VAL A 119 5.69 -1.42 5.69
CA VAL A 119 6.71 -2.11 6.48
C VAL A 119 7.54 -1.08 7.22
N VAL A 120 7.78 -1.31 8.50
CA VAL A 120 8.50 -0.37 9.37
C VAL A 120 9.44 -1.15 10.26
N ASP A 121 10.71 -0.77 10.31
CA ASP A 121 11.62 -1.19 11.36
C ASP A 121 12.10 0.06 12.13
N GLU A 122 11.95 0.04 13.45
CA GLU A 122 12.33 1.16 14.31
C GLU A 122 13.76 1.03 14.84
N THR A 123 14.32 -0.18 14.84
CA THR A 123 15.67 -0.45 15.36
C THR A 123 16.74 -0.03 14.36
N THR A 124 16.42 -0.21 13.07
CA THR A 124 17.17 0.32 11.94
C THR A 124 16.18 1.17 11.16
N PRO A 125 16.05 2.49 11.43
CA PRO A 125 14.97 3.28 10.86
C PRO A 125 14.85 3.07 9.35
N CYS A 126 13.84 2.28 8.96
CA CYS A 126 13.52 1.95 7.57
C CYS A 126 12.02 1.89 7.40
N ILE A 127 11.54 2.48 6.31
CA ILE A 127 10.14 2.39 5.91
C ILE A 127 10.10 1.88 4.48
N CYS A 128 9.19 0.93 4.23
CA CYS A 128 8.87 0.46 2.88
C CYS A 128 7.35 0.46 2.66
N ALA A 129 6.90 1.00 1.54
CA ALA A 129 5.51 0.95 1.10
C ALA A 129 5.42 0.09 -0.16
N ILE A 130 4.54 -0.93 -0.16
CA ILE A 130 4.42 -1.93 -1.22
C ILE A 130 2.98 -1.94 -1.73
N HIS A 131 2.80 -1.87 -3.04
CA HIS A 131 1.54 -2.14 -3.72
C HIS A 131 1.49 -3.61 -4.16
N SER A 132 0.56 -4.40 -3.61
CA SER A 132 0.40 -5.80 -3.93
C SER A 132 -1.05 -6.14 -4.30
N GLY A 133 -1.40 -5.95 -5.57
CA GLY A 133 -2.58 -6.56 -6.17
C GLY A 133 -2.32 -8.05 -6.44
N TRP A 134 -3.31 -8.79 -6.99
CA TRP A 134 -3.13 -10.21 -7.29
C TRP A 134 -1.91 -10.47 -8.20
N LYS A 135 -1.61 -9.60 -9.17
CA LYS A 135 -0.40 -9.70 -10.01
C LYS A 135 0.88 -9.53 -9.20
N GLY A 136 0.94 -8.52 -8.32
CA GLY A 136 2.09 -8.33 -7.43
C GLY A 136 2.29 -9.52 -6.51
N THR A 137 1.20 -10.10 -6.01
CA THR A 137 1.23 -11.32 -5.18
C THR A 137 1.76 -12.52 -5.96
N THR A 138 1.31 -12.75 -7.21
CA THR A 138 1.87 -13.84 -8.06
C THR A 138 3.32 -13.61 -8.44
N LEU A 139 3.79 -12.36 -8.44
CA LEU A 139 5.20 -12.01 -8.61
C LEU A 139 5.98 -12.04 -7.30
N GLU A 140 5.32 -12.36 -6.18
CA GLU A 140 5.88 -12.40 -4.82
C GLU A 140 6.54 -11.08 -4.39
N ILE A 141 5.94 -9.92 -4.78
CA ILE A 141 6.54 -8.61 -4.52
C ILE A 141 6.83 -8.40 -3.03
N THR A 142 5.92 -8.77 -2.13
CA THR A 142 6.10 -8.62 -0.69
C THR A 142 7.30 -9.42 -0.20
N LYS A 143 7.39 -10.70 -0.58
CA LYS A 143 8.51 -11.57 -0.18
C LYS A 143 9.84 -11.06 -0.73
N LYS A 144 9.88 -10.66 -2.01
CA LYS A 144 11.08 -10.12 -2.65
C LYS A 144 11.57 -8.83 -1.99
N CYS A 145 10.65 -7.88 -1.73
CA CYS A 145 11.00 -6.63 -1.07
C CYS A 145 11.54 -6.85 0.34
N LEU A 146 10.83 -7.65 1.14
CA LEU A 146 11.25 -7.96 2.52
C LEU A 146 12.59 -8.70 2.53
N ASN A 147 12.77 -9.71 1.68
CA ASN A 147 14.01 -10.47 1.61
C ASN A 147 15.20 -9.56 1.24
N GLU A 148 15.05 -8.68 0.24
CA GLU A 148 16.08 -7.72 -0.14
C GLU A 148 16.44 -6.77 1.01
N LEU A 149 15.46 -6.27 1.76
CA LEU A 149 15.69 -5.38 2.90
C LEU A 149 16.36 -6.12 4.06
N ILE A 150 16.01 -7.39 4.30
CA ILE A 150 16.65 -8.25 5.30
C ILE A 150 18.11 -8.54 4.91
N GLU A 151 18.38 -8.95 3.66
CA GLU A 151 19.73 -9.21 3.16
C GLU A 151 20.65 -7.99 3.21
N LYS A 152 20.07 -6.78 3.09
CA LYS A 152 20.78 -5.51 3.24
C LYS A 152 20.89 -5.05 4.71
N GLU A 153 20.40 -5.81 5.66
CA GLU A 153 20.36 -5.45 7.08
C GLU A 153 19.63 -4.12 7.37
N LEU A 154 18.65 -3.75 6.51
CA LEU A 154 17.84 -2.55 6.65
C LEU A 154 16.58 -2.79 7.50
N ILE A 155 16.13 -4.03 7.59
CA ILE A 155 15.08 -4.48 8.49
C ILE A 155 15.46 -5.82 9.13
N HIS A 156 14.94 -6.06 10.34
CA HIS A 156 15.14 -7.31 11.07
C HIS A 156 13.75 -7.94 11.34
N PRO A 157 13.51 -9.20 10.99
CA PRO A 157 12.20 -9.85 11.18
C PRO A 157 11.62 -9.68 12.57
N GLU A 158 12.46 -9.77 13.62
CA GLU A 158 12.04 -9.69 15.02
C GLU A 158 11.47 -8.31 15.43
N SER A 159 11.97 -7.22 14.83
CA SER A 159 11.61 -5.82 15.13
C SER A 159 10.76 -5.17 14.05
N CYS A 160 10.67 -5.79 12.88
CA CYS A 160 9.90 -5.29 11.75
C CYS A 160 8.40 -5.44 11.99
N HIS A 161 7.64 -4.39 11.75
CA HIS A 161 6.17 -4.38 11.77
C HIS A 161 5.62 -4.21 10.36
N VAL A 162 4.56 -4.97 10.05
CA VAL A 162 3.89 -4.96 8.74
C VAL A 162 2.42 -4.61 8.90
N TYR A 163 1.99 -3.51 8.32
CA TYR A 163 0.61 -3.00 8.36
C TYR A 163 -0.05 -3.12 6.99
N PHE A 164 -1.28 -3.63 6.97
CA PHE A 164 -2.06 -3.80 5.75
C PHE A 164 -3.16 -2.74 5.65
N SER A 165 -3.30 -2.15 4.47
CA SER A 165 -4.37 -1.19 4.15
C SER A 165 -5.73 -1.87 3.99
N PRO A 166 -6.85 -1.11 3.97
CA PRO A 166 -8.10 -1.57 3.38
C PRO A 166 -7.86 -2.17 2.00
N SER A 167 -8.46 -3.32 1.75
CA SER A 167 -8.34 -4.07 0.49
C SER A 167 -9.58 -4.93 0.24
N ILE A 168 -9.72 -5.45 -0.96
CA ILE A 168 -10.76 -6.45 -1.22
C ILE A 168 -10.42 -7.74 -0.46
N GLN A 169 -11.34 -8.20 0.38
CA GLN A 169 -11.11 -9.33 1.28
C GLN A 169 -11.47 -10.68 0.62
N TYR A 170 -11.11 -11.78 1.30
CA TYR A 170 -11.29 -13.16 0.83
C TYR A 170 -12.68 -13.44 0.26
N ASP A 171 -13.74 -13.04 0.96
CA ASP A 171 -15.12 -13.28 0.53
C ASP A 171 -15.59 -12.36 -0.62
N SER A 172 -14.74 -11.48 -1.08
CA SER A 172 -15.06 -10.46 -2.10
C SER A 172 -14.17 -10.53 -3.33
N LEU A 173 -12.95 -11.09 -3.23
CA LEU A 173 -12.00 -11.22 -4.34
C LEU A 173 -12.27 -12.47 -5.17
N GLU A 174 -13.30 -12.43 -6.02
CA GLU A 174 -13.55 -13.46 -7.02
C GLU A 174 -12.62 -13.29 -8.22
N VAL A 175 -12.02 -14.38 -8.67
CA VAL A 175 -11.09 -14.47 -9.80
C VAL A 175 -11.40 -15.64 -10.72
N GLY A 176 -10.85 -15.65 -11.93
CA GLY A 176 -10.86 -16.80 -12.83
C GLY A 176 -9.76 -17.81 -12.50
N MET A 177 -9.84 -18.99 -13.10
CA MET A 177 -8.87 -20.08 -12.87
C MET A 177 -7.46 -19.71 -13.34
N GLU A 178 -7.31 -18.82 -14.32
CA GLU A 178 -6.01 -18.32 -14.80
C GLU A 178 -5.21 -17.58 -13.70
N VAL A 179 -5.91 -16.94 -12.76
CA VAL A 179 -5.26 -16.31 -11.59
C VAL A 179 -4.90 -17.37 -10.56
N VAL A 180 -5.78 -18.34 -10.34
CA VAL A 180 -5.53 -19.46 -9.42
C VAL A 180 -4.30 -20.25 -9.82
N GLU A 181 -4.16 -20.57 -11.10
CA GLU A 181 -2.97 -21.30 -11.59
C GLU A 181 -1.68 -20.52 -11.41
N GLN A 182 -1.70 -19.18 -11.57
CA GLN A 182 -0.54 -18.35 -11.26
C GLN A 182 -0.24 -18.34 -9.75
N MET A 183 -1.27 -18.25 -8.89
CA MET A 183 -1.07 -18.29 -7.44
C MET A 183 -0.44 -19.60 -6.96
N LYS A 184 -0.74 -20.72 -7.59
CA LYS A 184 -0.14 -22.03 -7.25
C LYS A 184 1.33 -22.14 -7.61
N GLN A 185 1.88 -21.24 -8.41
CA GLN A 185 3.29 -21.29 -8.85
C GLN A 185 4.23 -20.55 -7.89
N ILE A 186 3.72 -19.80 -6.92
CA ILE A 186 4.56 -19.05 -5.98
C ILE A 186 5.21 -19.98 -4.94
N SER A 187 6.21 -19.46 -4.23
CA SER A 187 7.08 -20.26 -3.37
C SER A 187 6.43 -20.76 -2.06
N ILE A 188 5.21 -20.26 -1.73
CA ILE A 188 4.47 -20.70 -0.54
C ILE A 188 3.23 -21.51 -0.93
N ASP A 189 2.76 -22.39 -0.02
CA ASP A 189 1.52 -23.13 -0.22
C ASP A 189 0.31 -22.17 -0.17
N THR A 190 -0.35 -21.98 -1.30
CA THR A 190 -1.55 -21.14 -1.43
C THR A 190 -2.86 -21.89 -1.22
N THR A 191 -2.84 -23.21 -1.05
CA THR A 191 -4.05 -24.02 -0.89
C THR A 191 -5.01 -23.51 0.19
N PRO A 192 -4.55 -23.09 1.38
CA PRO A 192 -5.44 -22.56 2.43
C PRO A 192 -6.14 -21.25 2.08
N PHE A 193 -5.63 -20.52 1.10
CA PHE A 193 -6.07 -19.18 0.72
C PHE A 193 -6.94 -19.17 -0.54
N ILE A 194 -7.31 -20.35 -1.07
CA ILE A 194 -8.11 -20.47 -2.30
C ILE A 194 -9.37 -21.27 -2.00
N ARG A 195 -10.52 -20.66 -2.25
CA ARG A 195 -11.83 -21.34 -2.18
C ARG A 195 -12.42 -21.45 -3.57
N TYR A 196 -12.47 -22.66 -4.07
CA TYR A 196 -13.05 -22.96 -5.39
C TYR A 196 -14.56 -22.77 -5.40
N MET A 197 -15.07 -22.24 -6.51
CA MET A 197 -16.47 -21.99 -6.75
C MET A 197 -16.91 -22.73 -8.03
N PRO A 198 -18.23 -22.95 -8.22
CA PRO A 198 -18.76 -23.40 -9.51
C PRO A 198 -18.36 -22.44 -10.64
N ASN A 199 -18.47 -22.90 -11.91
CA ASN A 199 -18.25 -22.08 -13.11
C ASN A 199 -16.81 -21.53 -13.25
N GLU A 200 -15.81 -22.33 -12.92
CA GLU A 200 -14.40 -22.00 -13.11
C GLU A 200 -13.98 -20.68 -12.44
N LYS A 201 -14.52 -20.43 -11.24
CA LYS A 201 -14.19 -19.27 -10.40
C LYS A 201 -13.61 -19.72 -9.07
N ALA A 202 -12.91 -18.81 -8.42
CA ALA A 202 -12.44 -18.97 -7.06
C ALA A 202 -12.44 -17.65 -6.30
N TYR A 203 -12.50 -17.73 -4.99
CA TYR A 203 -12.16 -16.63 -4.11
C TYR A 203 -10.72 -16.81 -3.62
N ILE A 204 -9.97 -15.72 -3.54
CA ILE A 204 -8.57 -15.70 -3.08
C ILE A 204 -8.43 -14.78 -1.88
N ASP A 205 -7.78 -15.27 -0.82
CA ASP A 205 -7.30 -14.45 0.29
C ASP A 205 -5.95 -13.82 -0.05
N ASN A 206 -5.98 -12.72 -0.80
CA ASN A 206 -4.76 -12.02 -1.20
C ASN A 206 -3.99 -11.47 0.01
N GLN A 207 -4.69 -11.00 1.05
CA GLN A 207 -4.06 -10.55 2.29
C GLN A 207 -3.40 -11.72 3.04
N GLY A 208 -4.12 -12.84 3.18
CA GLY A 208 -3.58 -14.04 3.84
C GLY A 208 -2.33 -14.60 3.16
N ILE A 209 -2.28 -14.58 1.83
CA ILE A 209 -1.08 -14.99 1.06
C ILE A 209 0.11 -14.06 1.37
N ASN A 210 -0.10 -12.73 1.37
CA ASN A 210 0.98 -11.79 1.69
C ASN A 210 1.42 -11.88 3.16
N ILE A 211 0.51 -12.17 4.09
CA ILE A 211 0.83 -12.49 5.49
C ILE A 211 1.69 -13.76 5.57
N ALA A 212 1.35 -14.80 4.82
CA ALA A 212 2.15 -16.03 4.77
C ALA A 212 3.57 -15.77 4.23
N MET A 213 3.73 -14.89 3.25
CA MET A 213 5.06 -14.43 2.79
C MET A 213 5.88 -13.76 3.89
N CYS A 214 5.23 -12.92 4.71
CA CYS A 214 5.90 -12.27 5.85
C CYS A 214 6.35 -13.31 6.89
N LYS A 215 5.49 -14.28 7.21
CA LYS A 215 5.80 -15.36 8.17
C LYS A 215 6.92 -16.29 7.68
N ASP A 216 6.94 -16.61 6.40
CA ASP A 216 7.98 -17.42 5.76
C ASP A 216 9.39 -16.79 5.90
N LEU A 217 9.45 -15.45 6.00
CA LEU A 217 10.68 -14.69 6.27
C LEU A 217 10.96 -14.46 7.78
N GLY A 218 10.20 -15.10 8.66
CA GLY A 218 10.42 -15.06 10.10
C GLY A 218 9.81 -13.86 10.83
N ILE A 219 8.96 -13.05 10.19
CA ILE A 219 8.27 -11.96 10.89
C ILE A 219 7.22 -12.54 11.84
N PRO A 220 7.27 -12.23 13.16
CA PRO A 220 6.37 -12.81 14.14
C PRO A 220 4.92 -12.32 13.96
N ASP A 221 3.94 -13.16 14.27
CA ASP A 221 2.51 -12.85 14.17
C ASP A 221 2.11 -11.55 14.88
N LYS A 222 2.70 -11.29 16.05
CA LYS A 222 2.45 -10.07 16.83
C LYS A 222 2.84 -8.77 16.12
N ASN A 223 3.74 -8.85 15.11
CA ASN A 223 4.23 -7.74 14.34
C ASN A 223 3.48 -7.58 12.99
N ILE A 224 2.54 -8.47 12.69
CA ILE A 224 1.74 -8.43 11.47
C ILE A 224 0.35 -7.90 11.80
N HIS A 225 -0.05 -6.80 11.18
CA HIS A 225 -1.27 -6.05 11.47
C HIS A 225 -2.21 -6.07 10.26
N PRO A 226 -3.07 -7.10 10.12
CA PRO A 226 -4.00 -7.19 8.99
C PRO A 226 -5.11 -6.14 9.06
N SER A 227 -5.58 -5.72 7.90
CA SER A 227 -6.78 -4.89 7.79
C SER A 227 -8.05 -5.74 7.88
N LYS A 228 -9.08 -5.18 8.51
CA LYS A 228 -10.43 -5.77 8.57
C LYS A 228 -11.37 -5.16 7.53
N TYR A 229 -10.97 -4.08 6.87
CA TYR A 229 -11.79 -3.35 5.91
C TYR A 229 -11.88 -4.11 4.58
N ASP A 230 -13.12 -4.43 4.15
CA ASP A 230 -13.40 -4.98 2.82
C ASP A 230 -13.83 -3.84 1.90
N THR A 231 -12.95 -3.43 1.00
CA THR A 231 -13.20 -2.28 0.10
C THR A 231 -14.43 -2.48 -0.79
N LYS A 232 -14.77 -3.73 -1.14
CA LYS A 232 -15.96 -4.02 -1.94
C LYS A 232 -17.27 -3.84 -1.16
N LYS A 233 -17.23 -3.97 0.16
CA LYS A 233 -18.43 -3.90 1.03
C LYS A 233 -18.58 -2.56 1.72
N GLU A 234 -17.48 -1.91 2.11
CA GLU A 234 -17.46 -0.71 2.94
C GLU A 234 -17.32 0.57 2.09
N LEU A 235 -18.26 0.78 1.18
CA LEU A 235 -18.22 1.82 0.16
C LEU A 235 -18.32 3.26 0.68
N ASP A 236 -18.74 3.46 1.92
CA ASP A 236 -18.81 4.79 2.55
C ASP A 236 -17.40 5.28 2.96
N THR A 237 -16.52 4.35 3.32
CA THR A 237 -15.18 4.64 3.85
C THR A 237 -14.05 4.15 2.96
N CYS A 238 -14.35 3.30 1.97
CA CYS A 238 -13.36 2.70 1.10
C CYS A 238 -13.57 3.04 -0.38
N PHE A 239 -12.46 3.20 -1.08
CA PHE A 239 -12.43 3.21 -2.54
C PHE A 239 -12.36 1.77 -3.05
N SER A 240 -13.14 1.44 -4.09
CA SER A 240 -13.14 0.11 -4.70
C SER A 240 -13.25 0.19 -6.21
N TYR A 241 -12.20 -0.22 -6.90
CA TYR A 241 -12.16 -0.33 -8.36
C TYR A 241 -13.10 -1.43 -8.88
N ARG A 242 -13.35 -2.47 -8.08
CA ARG A 242 -14.28 -3.55 -8.42
C ARG A 242 -15.71 -3.02 -8.56
N ASN A 243 -16.09 -2.07 -7.72
CA ASN A 243 -17.42 -1.47 -7.72
C ASN A 243 -17.52 -0.26 -8.66
N ASP A 244 -16.48 0.54 -8.76
CA ASP A 244 -16.47 1.76 -9.58
C ASP A 244 -15.10 1.92 -10.24
N LYS A 245 -15.06 1.82 -11.58
CA LYS A 245 -13.84 1.93 -12.37
C LYS A 245 -13.25 3.34 -12.41
N GLN A 246 -14.00 4.33 -11.98
CA GLN A 246 -13.59 5.73 -11.88
C GLN A 246 -13.35 6.18 -10.43
N THR A 247 -13.20 5.21 -9.51
CA THR A 247 -12.97 5.50 -8.10
C THR A 247 -11.63 6.19 -7.85
N GLY A 248 -11.53 6.95 -6.75
CA GLY A 248 -10.23 7.36 -6.19
C GLY A 248 -9.48 6.21 -5.54
N GLU A 249 -8.38 6.53 -4.88
CA GLU A 249 -7.54 5.53 -4.22
C GLU A 249 -7.18 5.92 -2.78
N HIS A 250 -7.02 4.90 -1.94
CA HIS A 250 -6.36 5.00 -0.64
C HIS A 250 -4.88 5.29 -0.85
N PHE A 251 -4.30 6.07 0.02
CA PHE A 251 -2.86 6.34 0.05
C PHE A 251 -2.27 5.74 1.32
N THR A 252 -1.51 4.65 1.18
CA THR A 252 -0.76 4.02 2.26
C THR A 252 0.65 4.57 2.23
N PHE A 253 1.06 5.26 3.30
CA PHE A 253 2.27 6.05 3.33
C PHE A 253 2.92 6.07 4.71
N GLY A 254 4.19 6.45 4.73
CA GLY A 254 4.92 6.70 5.96
C GLY A 254 6.16 7.56 5.73
N TYR A 255 6.74 8.02 6.82
CA TYR A 255 8.01 8.76 6.84
C TYR A 255 8.73 8.59 8.17
N ILE A 256 10.05 8.72 8.13
CA ILE A 256 10.92 8.86 9.29
C ILE A 256 10.94 10.37 9.63
N LYS A 257 10.72 10.69 10.92
CA LYS A 257 10.64 12.08 11.42
C LYS A 257 11.99 12.75 11.50
#